data_45fe8211f800a5015e9c6bc3edf1d85a
#
_entry.id   45fe8211f800a5015e9c6bc3edf1d85a
#
_cell.length_a   1.000
_cell.length_b   1.000
_cell.length_c   1.000
_cell.angle_alpha   90.00
_cell.angle_beta   90.00
_cell.angle_gamma   90.00
#
_symmetry.space_group_name_H-M   'P 1'
#
loop_
_entity.id
_entity.type
_entity.pdbx_description
1 polymer ?
#
loop_
_entity_poly.entity_id
_entity_poly.type
_entity_poly.pdbx_seq_one_letter_code
_entity_poly.pdbx_strand_id
1 'polypeptide(L)'
;MQNQIFELQYALDTFYFLMCGALVMWMAAGFTMLEAGLVRSKNTVEILTKNIALFATACTMYMICGYAIMYGGNLFLSGIAGNETLVADALAASAENGFDGDSVYSAASDFFFQVVFVATCMSIVSGAVAERMKLWSFLLFAVVMTGVIYPLEGSWTWGGNDVFGMFNLGDMGFSDFAGSGIVHMAGAAAALAGVLLLGARKGKYGLMVKYAPFQGLTYHWQRLEHLFSGWVGSVSMAARC
;
A
#
# COMPACT_ATOMS: atom_id res chain seq x y z
N MET A 1 10.92 6.11 -36.28
CA MET A 1 9.98 4.99 -36.06
C MET A 1 10.23 4.33 -34.72
N GLN A 2 11.45 3.88 -34.39
CA GLN A 2 11.76 3.28 -33.06
C GLN A 2 11.47 4.25 -31.90
N ASN A 3 11.89 5.51 -31.97
CA ASN A 3 11.62 6.51 -30.93
C ASN A 3 10.11 6.74 -30.69
N GLN A 4 9.31 6.72 -31.76
CA GLN A 4 7.84 6.87 -31.64
C GLN A 4 7.18 5.66 -31.00
N ILE A 5 7.71 4.45 -31.23
CA ILE A 5 7.25 3.22 -30.56
C ILE A 5 7.58 3.29 -29.08
N PHE A 6 8.80 3.72 -28.73
CA PHE A 6 9.22 3.87 -27.33
C PHE A 6 8.39 4.93 -26.58
N GLU A 7 8.17 6.10 -27.18
CA GLU A 7 7.31 7.13 -26.59
C GLU A 7 5.88 6.63 -26.36
N LEU A 8 5.36 5.83 -27.29
CA LEU A 8 4.03 5.23 -27.14
C LEU A 8 4.02 4.19 -26.03
N GLN A 9 5.04 3.34 -25.93
CA GLN A 9 5.19 2.35 -24.86
C GLN A 9 5.27 3.05 -23.49
N TYR A 10 6.14 4.06 -23.37
CA TYR A 10 6.25 4.85 -22.14
C TYR A 10 4.91 5.49 -21.73
N ALA A 11 4.17 6.05 -22.68
CA ALA A 11 2.87 6.64 -22.41
C ALA A 11 1.84 5.59 -21.96
N LEU A 12 1.82 4.42 -22.60
CA LEU A 12 0.92 3.33 -22.26
C LEU A 12 1.24 2.74 -20.89
N ASP A 13 2.51 2.47 -20.60
CA ASP A 13 2.94 1.91 -19.33
C ASP A 13 2.67 2.89 -18.18
N THR A 14 2.99 4.18 -18.38
CA THR A 14 2.67 5.24 -17.42
C THR A 14 1.16 5.33 -17.14
N PHE A 15 0.33 5.32 -18.19
CA PHE A 15 -1.12 5.34 -18.05
C PHE A 15 -1.63 4.08 -17.33
N TYR A 16 -1.08 2.93 -17.65
CA TYR A 16 -1.43 1.67 -17.02
C TYR A 16 -1.14 1.68 -15.50
N PHE A 17 0.05 2.18 -15.10
CA PHE A 17 0.39 2.37 -13.68
C PHE A 17 -0.58 3.32 -12.96
N LEU A 18 -0.96 4.44 -13.58
CA LEU A 18 -1.93 5.37 -13.02
C LEU A 18 -3.30 4.73 -12.85
N MET A 19 -3.79 3.99 -13.84
CA MET A 19 -5.08 3.31 -13.76
C MET A 19 -5.07 2.23 -12.68
N CYS A 20 -4.02 1.42 -12.62
CA CYS A 20 -3.87 0.40 -11.59
C CYS A 20 -3.75 1.01 -10.18
N GLY A 21 -3.00 2.12 -10.03
CA GLY A 21 -2.93 2.86 -8.78
C GLY A 21 -4.30 3.41 -8.34
N ALA A 22 -5.09 3.94 -9.27
CA ALA A 22 -6.45 4.40 -8.98
C ALA A 22 -7.36 3.24 -8.50
N LEU A 23 -7.24 2.07 -9.11
CA LEU A 23 -7.99 0.89 -8.69
C LEU A 23 -7.56 0.40 -7.29
N VAL A 24 -6.26 0.40 -6.99
CA VAL A 24 -5.75 0.08 -5.65
C VAL A 24 -6.21 1.13 -4.62
N MET A 25 -6.28 2.41 -5.00
CA MET A 25 -6.84 3.46 -4.14
C MET A 25 -8.29 3.15 -3.74
N TRP A 26 -9.09 2.52 -4.61
CA TRP A 26 -10.44 2.08 -4.28
C TRP A 26 -10.47 0.99 -3.20
N MET A 27 -9.39 0.23 -3.00
CA MET A 27 -9.26 -0.68 -1.85
C MET A 27 -9.35 0.08 -0.52
N ALA A 28 -8.81 1.28 -0.42
CA ALA A 28 -8.93 2.09 0.79
C ALA A 28 -10.41 2.43 1.11
N ALA A 29 -11.22 2.70 0.09
CA ALA A 29 -12.66 2.86 0.25
C ALA A 29 -13.33 1.56 0.70
N GLY A 30 -12.95 0.41 0.11
CA GLY A 30 -13.42 -0.92 0.50
C GLY A 30 -13.10 -1.25 1.97
N PHE A 31 -11.86 -1.04 2.41
CA PHE A 31 -11.46 -1.20 3.81
C PHE A 31 -12.26 -0.28 4.74
N THR A 32 -12.48 0.96 4.35
CA THR A 32 -13.28 1.92 5.13
C THR A 32 -14.71 1.42 5.31
N MET A 33 -15.33 0.90 4.25
CA MET A 33 -16.67 0.32 4.31
C MET A 33 -16.72 -0.94 5.17
N LEU A 34 -15.71 -1.82 5.05
CA LEU A 34 -15.59 -3.02 5.86
C LEU A 34 -15.49 -2.67 7.35
N GLU A 35 -14.58 -1.76 7.70
CA GLU A 35 -14.40 -1.34 9.08
C GLU A 35 -15.66 -0.68 9.65
N ALA A 36 -16.32 0.20 8.87
CA ALA A 36 -17.58 0.82 9.27
C ALA A 36 -18.68 -0.23 9.54
N GLY A 37 -18.70 -1.33 8.77
CA GLY A 37 -19.60 -2.45 8.98
C GLY A 37 -19.28 -3.33 10.21
N LEU A 38 -18.02 -3.37 10.64
CA LEU A 38 -17.55 -4.24 11.73
C LEU A 38 -17.48 -3.55 13.09
N VAL A 39 -17.67 -2.24 13.16
CA VAL A 39 -17.68 -1.49 14.42
C VAL A 39 -19.10 -1.16 14.86
N ARG A 40 -19.25 -0.77 16.13
CA ARG A 40 -20.55 -0.31 16.66
C ARG A 40 -20.96 1.00 15.97
N SER A 41 -22.23 1.15 15.66
CA SER A 41 -22.80 2.30 14.92
C SER A 41 -22.37 3.66 15.48
N LYS A 42 -22.21 3.80 16.81
CA LYS A 42 -21.75 5.02 17.46
C LYS A 42 -20.30 5.40 17.12
N ASN A 43 -19.49 4.44 16.67
CA ASN A 43 -18.07 4.63 16.36
C ASN A 43 -17.81 4.75 14.84
N THR A 44 -18.84 4.67 14.02
CA THR A 44 -18.70 4.71 12.55
C THR A 44 -18.05 6.00 12.07
N VAL A 45 -18.45 7.16 12.61
CA VAL A 45 -17.88 8.46 12.21
C VAL A 45 -16.38 8.52 12.55
N GLU A 46 -16.01 8.03 13.74
CA GLU A 46 -14.59 7.97 14.15
C GLU A 46 -13.78 7.10 13.20
N ILE A 47 -14.30 5.95 12.79
CA ILE A 47 -13.64 5.04 11.84
C ILE A 47 -13.49 5.69 10.46
N LEU A 48 -14.50 6.34 9.95
CA LEU A 48 -14.43 7.05 8.67
C LEU A 48 -13.36 8.16 8.71
N THR A 49 -13.37 8.97 9.77
CA THR A 49 -12.36 10.02 9.98
C THR A 49 -10.95 9.44 10.10
N LYS A 50 -10.81 8.34 10.84
CA LYS A 50 -9.53 7.62 11.00
C LYS A 50 -8.98 7.14 9.67
N ASN A 51 -9.81 6.57 8.80
CA ASN A 51 -9.37 6.05 7.50
C ASN A 51 -8.94 7.18 6.54
N ILE A 52 -9.63 8.33 6.53
CA ILE A 52 -9.18 9.51 5.76
C ILE A 52 -7.85 10.03 6.29
N ALA A 53 -7.71 10.18 7.61
CA ALA A 53 -6.48 10.66 8.24
C ALA A 53 -5.30 9.68 8.02
N LEU A 54 -5.57 8.37 8.11
CA LEU A 54 -4.61 7.31 7.79
C LEU A 54 -4.08 7.45 6.36
N PHE A 55 -4.98 7.55 5.37
CA PHE A 55 -4.60 7.65 3.97
C PHE A 55 -3.75 8.89 3.71
N ALA A 56 -4.16 10.05 4.24
CA ALA A 56 -3.39 11.29 4.15
C ALA A 56 -2.02 11.18 4.81
N THR A 57 -1.94 10.55 5.99
CA THR A 57 -0.67 10.32 6.71
C THR A 57 0.25 9.41 5.91
N ALA A 58 -0.27 8.30 5.37
CA ALA A 58 0.50 7.37 4.56
C ALA A 58 1.08 8.05 3.31
N CYS A 59 0.25 8.77 2.57
CA CYS A 59 0.71 9.52 1.38
C CYS A 59 1.80 10.55 1.74
N THR A 60 1.60 11.30 2.81
CA THR A 60 2.55 12.33 3.25
C THR A 60 3.88 11.72 3.69
N MET A 61 3.85 10.69 4.52
CA MET A 61 5.08 10.07 5.04
C MET A 61 5.86 9.34 3.96
N TYR A 62 5.17 8.66 3.07
CA TYR A 62 5.82 8.00 1.94
C TYR A 62 6.45 8.99 0.96
N MET A 63 5.79 10.14 0.74
CA MET A 63 6.34 11.24 -0.04
C MET A 63 7.58 11.86 0.61
N ILE A 64 7.56 12.07 1.94
CA ILE A 64 8.67 12.71 2.66
C ILE A 64 9.93 11.84 2.64
N CYS A 65 9.82 10.57 2.99
CA CYS A 65 10.97 9.69 3.18
C CYS A 65 10.77 8.25 2.69
N GLY A 66 9.54 7.74 2.66
CA GLY A 66 9.28 6.33 2.39
C GLY A 66 9.76 5.90 1.02
N TYR A 67 9.47 6.65 -0.02
CA TYR A 67 9.92 6.33 -1.39
C TYR A 67 11.44 6.31 -1.50
N ALA A 68 12.12 7.28 -0.88
CA ALA A 68 13.58 7.33 -0.83
C ALA A 68 14.20 6.15 -0.08
N ILE A 69 13.56 5.68 0.99
CA ILE A 69 14.01 4.48 1.74
C ILE A 69 13.82 3.23 0.89
N MET A 70 12.72 3.12 0.16
CA MET A 70 12.36 1.91 -0.58
C MET A 70 13.19 1.72 -1.85
N TYR A 71 13.34 2.78 -2.64
CA TYR A 71 13.97 2.75 -3.96
C TYR A 71 15.27 3.53 -4.07
N GLY A 72 15.68 4.20 -3.00
CA GLY A 72 16.76 5.18 -3.05
C GLY A 72 16.30 6.54 -3.55
N GLY A 73 17.21 7.49 -3.61
CA GLY A 73 16.94 8.86 -4.05
C GLY A 73 16.86 9.87 -2.92
N ASN A 74 16.28 11.02 -3.20
CA ASN A 74 16.24 12.14 -2.27
C ASN A 74 14.91 12.21 -1.52
N LEU A 75 14.96 12.80 -0.32
CA LEU A 75 13.76 13.11 0.46
C LEU A 75 12.85 14.08 -0.31
N PHE A 76 11.54 14.06 0.03
CA PHE A 76 10.51 14.90 -0.55
C PHE A 76 10.34 14.73 -2.07
N LEU A 77 10.67 13.56 -2.61
CA LEU A 77 10.65 13.28 -4.05
C LEU A 77 11.46 14.28 -4.89
N SER A 78 12.47 14.94 -4.28
CA SER A 78 13.31 15.88 -5.02
C SER A 78 14.10 15.12 -6.09
N GLY A 79 13.89 15.50 -7.36
CA GLY A 79 14.46 14.80 -8.52
C GLY A 79 13.47 13.89 -9.27
N ILE A 80 12.28 13.61 -8.72
CA ILE A 80 11.19 12.92 -9.46
C ILE A 80 10.43 13.89 -10.35
N ALA A 81 10.22 15.13 -9.90
CA ALA A 81 9.57 16.18 -10.68
C ALA A 81 10.59 16.88 -11.58
N GLY A 82 10.56 16.61 -12.85
CA GLY A 82 11.45 17.26 -13.83
C GLY A 82 12.05 16.29 -14.85
N ASN A 83 11.37 15.19 -15.09
CA ASN A 83 11.86 14.03 -15.83
C ASN A 83 11.72 14.10 -17.35
N GLU A 84 11.84 15.27 -17.96
CA GLU A 84 12.10 15.33 -19.40
C GLU A 84 13.42 14.62 -19.78
N THR A 85 14.38 14.59 -18.85
CA THR A 85 15.65 13.87 -19.01
C THR A 85 15.48 12.36 -18.94
N LEU A 86 14.57 11.83 -18.13
CA LEU A 86 14.41 10.36 -17.98
C LEU A 86 13.88 9.69 -19.26
N VAL A 87 13.05 10.35 -20.02
CA VAL A 87 12.62 9.81 -21.32
C VAL A 87 13.81 9.76 -22.28
N ALA A 88 14.62 10.81 -22.31
CA ALA A 88 15.82 10.86 -23.13
C ALA A 88 16.89 9.87 -22.66
N ASP A 89 17.08 9.72 -21.35
CA ASP A 89 18.05 8.80 -20.75
C ASP A 89 17.61 7.34 -20.91
N ALA A 90 16.32 7.04 -20.76
CA ALA A 90 15.75 5.73 -21.02
C ALA A 90 15.77 5.37 -22.51
N LEU A 91 15.56 6.34 -23.39
CA LEU A 91 15.75 6.19 -24.84
C LEU A 91 17.21 5.90 -25.20
N ALA A 92 18.15 6.59 -24.55
CA ALA A 92 19.58 6.36 -24.76
C ALA A 92 20.01 4.97 -24.26
N ALA A 93 19.55 4.57 -23.08
CA ALA A 93 19.84 3.26 -22.50
C ALA A 93 19.24 2.11 -23.33
N SER A 94 18.02 2.25 -23.82
CA SER A 94 17.39 1.25 -24.69
C SER A 94 17.99 1.22 -26.10
N ALA A 95 18.61 2.31 -26.57
CA ALA A 95 19.34 2.34 -27.81
C ALA A 95 20.69 1.60 -27.72
N GLU A 96 21.33 1.60 -26.53
CA GLU A 96 22.59 0.88 -26.28
C GLU A 96 22.38 -0.61 -26.00
N ASN A 97 21.36 -0.97 -25.23
CA ASN A 97 21.15 -2.33 -24.74
C ASN A 97 20.09 -3.14 -25.54
N GLY A 98 19.46 -2.52 -26.53
CA GLY A 98 18.30 -3.07 -27.23
C GLY A 98 16.99 -2.88 -26.46
N PHE A 99 15.85 -3.01 -27.15
CA PHE A 99 14.53 -3.00 -26.53
C PHE A 99 14.29 -4.38 -25.90
N ASP A 100 14.65 -4.54 -24.65
CA ASP A 100 14.56 -5.81 -23.90
C ASP A 100 13.13 -6.15 -23.43
N GLY A 101 12.14 -5.39 -23.85
CA GLY A 101 10.74 -5.63 -23.47
C GLY A 101 10.38 -5.24 -22.03
N ASP A 102 11.31 -4.63 -21.29
CA ASP A 102 11.06 -4.12 -19.96
C ASP A 102 10.07 -2.94 -20.02
N SER A 103 9.14 -2.90 -19.07
CA SER A 103 8.18 -1.81 -18.96
C SER A 103 8.91 -0.51 -18.59
N VAL A 104 8.65 0.55 -19.36
CA VAL A 104 9.26 1.87 -19.15
C VAL A 104 8.17 2.86 -18.81
N TYR A 105 8.19 3.37 -17.59
CA TYR A 105 7.13 4.24 -17.04
C TYR A 105 7.70 5.42 -16.26
N SER A 106 6.84 6.43 -16.02
CA SER A 106 7.20 7.59 -15.23
C SER A 106 7.41 7.26 -13.77
N ALA A 107 8.49 7.75 -13.15
CA ALA A 107 8.72 7.61 -11.71
C ALA A 107 7.60 8.23 -10.86
N ALA A 108 6.91 9.26 -11.38
CA ALA A 108 5.74 9.84 -10.72
C ALA A 108 4.53 8.88 -10.73
N SER A 109 4.36 8.10 -11.80
CA SER A 109 3.30 7.08 -11.87
C SER A 109 3.62 5.89 -10.97
N ASP A 110 4.89 5.49 -10.86
CA ASP A 110 5.33 4.49 -9.91
C ASP A 110 5.10 4.95 -8.47
N PHE A 111 5.52 6.17 -8.13
CA PHE A 111 5.23 6.73 -6.80
C PHE A 111 3.75 6.68 -6.46
N PHE A 112 2.86 7.09 -7.39
CA PHE A 112 1.43 7.05 -7.17
C PHE A 112 0.93 5.61 -6.96
N PHE A 113 1.42 4.67 -7.75
CA PHE A 113 1.09 3.25 -7.63
C PHE A 113 1.56 2.67 -6.30
N GLN A 114 2.76 2.99 -5.85
CA GLN A 114 3.33 2.47 -4.61
C GLN A 114 2.68 3.07 -3.36
N VAL A 115 2.40 4.38 -3.35
CA VAL A 115 1.84 5.05 -2.17
C VAL A 115 0.48 4.50 -1.75
N VAL A 116 -0.32 4.03 -2.71
CA VAL A 116 -1.63 3.45 -2.40
C VAL A 116 -1.51 2.06 -1.74
N PHE A 117 -0.44 1.31 -2.00
CA PHE A 117 -0.14 0.06 -1.28
C PHE A 117 0.33 0.33 0.15
N VAL A 118 1.13 1.37 0.37
CA VAL A 118 1.51 1.83 1.72
C VAL A 118 0.27 2.13 2.56
N ALA A 119 -0.68 2.88 1.99
CA ALA A 119 -1.94 3.17 2.64
C ALA A 119 -2.78 1.90 2.90
N THR A 120 -2.78 0.96 1.95
CA THR A 120 -3.47 -0.33 2.09
C THR A 120 -2.89 -1.17 3.23
N CYS A 121 -1.57 -1.28 3.34
CA CYS A 121 -0.91 -1.98 4.45
C CYS A 121 -1.37 -1.42 5.81
N MET A 122 -1.41 -0.10 5.95
CA MET A 122 -1.86 0.53 7.18
C MET A 122 -3.38 0.38 7.41
N SER A 123 -4.20 0.25 6.35
CA SER A 123 -5.62 -0.04 6.46
C SER A 123 -5.89 -1.41 7.08
N ILE A 124 -5.05 -2.41 6.81
CA ILE A 124 -5.13 -3.74 7.45
C ILE A 124 -4.94 -3.61 8.97
N VAL A 125 -3.95 -2.83 9.40
CA VAL A 125 -3.74 -2.53 10.83
C VAL A 125 -4.93 -1.81 11.44
N SER A 126 -5.49 -0.84 10.70
CA SER A 126 -6.63 -0.03 11.13
C SER A 126 -7.82 -0.88 11.58
N GLY A 127 -8.23 -1.85 10.77
CA GLY A 127 -9.32 -2.76 11.09
C GLY A 127 -9.04 -3.62 12.34
N ALA A 128 -7.82 -4.11 12.48
CA ALA A 128 -7.41 -4.95 13.60
C ALA A 128 -7.47 -4.22 14.94
N VAL A 129 -7.08 -2.94 15.00
CA VAL A 129 -7.05 -2.14 16.24
C VAL A 129 -8.30 -1.26 16.45
N ALA A 130 -9.28 -1.37 15.57
CA ALA A 130 -10.53 -0.61 15.64
C ALA A 130 -11.22 -0.72 17.01
N GLU A 131 -11.77 0.37 17.53
CA GLU A 131 -12.40 0.49 18.84
C GLU A 131 -11.49 0.22 20.05
N ARG A 132 -10.18 0.05 19.87
CA ARG A 132 -9.23 -0.29 20.96
C ARG A 132 -8.11 0.73 21.12
N MET A 133 -7.71 1.38 20.04
CA MET A 133 -6.61 2.33 19.99
C MET A 133 -7.14 3.76 19.87
N LYS A 134 -6.52 4.68 20.59
CA LYS A 134 -6.84 6.11 20.47
C LYS A 134 -6.35 6.65 19.12
N LEU A 135 -7.09 7.57 18.51
CA LEU A 135 -6.78 8.14 17.18
C LEU A 135 -5.34 8.66 17.08
N TRP A 136 -4.89 9.47 18.01
CA TRP A 136 -3.55 10.05 17.98
C TRP A 136 -2.44 9.00 18.08
N SER A 137 -2.61 7.99 18.94
CA SER A 137 -1.65 6.88 19.04
C SER A 137 -1.61 6.06 17.74
N PHE A 138 -2.76 5.89 17.10
CA PHE A 138 -2.87 5.22 15.81
C PHE A 138 -2.16 6.03 14.70
N LEU A 139 -2.37 7.34 14.64
CA LEU A 139 -1.72 8.19 13.64
C LEU A 139 -0.20 8.25 13.85
N LEU A 140 0.27 8.29 15.10
CA LEU A 140 1.70 8.21 15.39
C LEU A 140 2.30 6.88 14.90
N PHE A 141 1.60 5.77 15.14
CA PHE A 141 2.01 4.47 14.61
C PHE A 141 1.99 4.47 13.07
N ALA A 142 0.98 5.07 12.45
CA ALA A 142 0.89 5.20 11.00
C ALA A 142 2.09 5.95 10.42
N VAL A 143 2.54 7.04 11.05
CA VAL A 143 3.75 7.79 10.65
C VAL A 143 4.98 6.86 10.59
N VAL A 144 5.21 6.07 11.64
CA VAL A 144 6.37 5.16 11.71
C VAL A 144 6.22 4.00 10.72
N MET A 145 5.03 3.40 10.66
CA MET A 145 4.76 2.26 9.78
C MET A 145 4.92 2.64 8.29
N THR A 146 4.34 3.75 7.89
CA THR A 146 4.29 4.16 6.48
C THR A 146 5.53 4.93 6.01
N GLY A 147 6.21 5.59 6.94
CA GLY A 147 7.43 6.33 6.64
C GLY A 147 8.70 5.52 6.71
N VAL A 148 8.74 4.47 7.55
CA VAL A 148 9.98 3.72 7.83
C VAL A 148 9.80 2.22 7.68
N ILE A 149 8.91 1.58 8.45
CA ILE A 149 8.85 0.11 8.55
C ILE A 149 8.48 -0.51 7.21
N TYR A 150 7.37 -0.09 6.62
CA TYR A 150 6.90 -0.58 5.34
C TYR A 150 7.91 -0.31 4.20
N PRO A 151 8.45 0.92 4.04
CA PRO A 151 9.45 1.18 3.02
C PRO A 151 10.73 0.36 3.18
N LEU A 152 11.18 0.14 4.40
CA LEU A 152 12.35 -0.68 4.67
C LEU A 152 12.12 -2.14 4.27
N GLU A 153 10.98 -2.72 4.63
CA GLU A 153 10.62 -4.08 4.27
C GLU A 153 10.39 -4.21 2.75
N GLY A 154 9.72 -3.24 2.14
CA GLY A 154 9.52 -3.20 0.70
C GLY A 154 10.82 -3.05 -0.09
N SER A 155 11.82 -2.38 0.49
CA SER A 155 13.13 -2.23 -0.14
C SER A 155 13.86 -3.55 -0.35
N TRP A 156 13.62 -4.55 0.49
CA TRP A 156 14.25 -5.88 0.40
C TRP A 156 13.71 -6.75 -0.72
N THR A 157 12.56 -6.41 -1.26
CA THR A 157 11.90 -7.18 -2.32
C THR A 157 11.77 -6.35 -3.59
N TRP A 158 10.93 -5.33 -3.56
CA TRP A 158 10.67 -4.49 -4.74
C TRP A 158 11.79 -3.47 -5.00
N GLY A 159 12.47 -3.03 -3.95
CA GLY A 159 13.65 -2.17 -4.06
C GLY A 159 14.95 -2.93 -4.39
N GLY A 160 14.94 -4.26 -4.34
CA GLY A 160 16.10 -5.09 -4.68
C GLY A 160 17.29 -4.97 -3.72
N ASN A 161 17.10 -4.37 -2.54
CA ASN A 161 18.16 -4.20 -1.55
C ASN A 161 18.37 -5.46 -0.69
N ASP A 162 19.56 -5.60 -0.17
CA ASP A 162 19.86 -6.68 0.77
C ASP A 162 19.17 -6.49 2.11
N VAL A 163 18.72 -7.57 2.72
CA VAL A 163 18.16 -7.58 4.07
C VAL A 163 19.26 -7.25 5.07
N PHE A 164 19.26 -6.02 5.57
CA PHE A 164 20.28 -5.48 6.47
C PHE A 164 21.73 -5.69 5.98
N GLY A 165 21.95 -5.73 4.66
CA GLY A 165 23.26 -5.94 4.06
C GLY A 165 23.81 -7.36 4.21
N MET A 166 22.95 -8.35 4.54
CA MET A 166 23.38 -9.73 4.79
C MET A 166 23.09 -10.66 3.61
N PHE A 167 21.92 -10.59 3.01
CA PHE A 167 21.50 -11.45 1.91
C PHE A 167 20.36 -10.80 1.10
N ASN A 168 20.25 -11.19 -0.16
CA ASN A 168 19.21 -10.74 -1.07
C ASN A 168 18.09 -11.79 -1.16
N LEU A 169 16.84 -11.35 -1.00
CA LEU A 169 15.68 -12.25 -1.07
C LEU A 169 15.45 -12.77 -2.49
N GLY A 170 15.71 -11.96 -3.51
CA GLY A 170 15.62 -12.36 -4.92
C GLY A 170 16.58 -13.48 -5.27
N ASP A 171 17.83 -13.40 -4.78
CA ASP A 171 18.85 -14.45 -4.98
C ASP A 171 18.45 -15.77 -4.32
N MET A 172 17.65 -15.72 -3.25
CA MET A 172 17.08 -16.90 -2.59
C MET A 172 15.83 -17.45 -3.29
N GLY A 173 15.41 -16.84 -4.40
CA GLY A 173 14.23 -17.23 -5.18
C GLY A 173 12.91 -16.70 -4.61
N PHE A 174 12.93 -15.77 -3.65
CA PHE A 174 11.72 -15.14 -3.16
C PHE A 174 11.28 -14.03 -4.13
N SER A 175 10.04 -14.09 -4.56
CA SER A 175 9.41 -13.05 -5.37
C SER A 175 8.02 -12.74 -4.85
N ASP A 176 7.79 -11.53 -4.40
CA ASP A 176 6.45 -11.05 -4.06
C ASP A 176 5.89 -10.19 -5.19
N PHE A 177 5.10 -10.83 -6.01
CA PHE A 177 4.56 -10.23 -7.21
C PHE A 177 3.36 -9.32 -6.94
N ALA A 178 2.43 -9.79 -6.11
CA ALA A 178 1.15 -9.13 -5.84
C ALA A 178 1.12 -8.34 -4.51
N GLY A 179 2.20 -8.31 -3.76
CA GLY A 179 2.25 -7.67 -2.43
C GLY A 179 1.65 -8.52 -1.31
N SER A 180 1.58 -9.85 -1.47
CA SER A 180 1.09 -10.74 -0.41
C SER A 180 1.97 -10.71 0.84
N GLY A 181 3.29 -10.65 0.67
CA GLY A 181 4.26 -10.45 1.74
C GLY A 181 4.37 -8.99 2.13
N ILE A 182 4.78 -8.13 1.20
CA ILE A 182 5.09 -6.72 1.45
C ILE A 182 3.88 -5.95 1.99
N VAL A 183 2.67 -6.15 1.44
CA VAL A 183 1.49 -5.37 1.83
C VAL A 183 0.67 -6.10 2.91
N HIS A 184 0.23 -7.32 2.60
CA HIS A 184 -0.73 -8.01 3.46
C HIS A 184 -0.08 -8.64 4.68
N MET A 185 1.05 -9.31 4.54
CA MET A 185 1.73 -9.95 5.68
C MET A 185 2.34 -8.90 6.61
N ALA A 186 2.98 -7.84 6.09
CA ALA A 186 3.50 -6.75 6.91
C ALA A 186 2.38 -6.05 7.70
N GLY A 187 1.26 -5.75 7.03
CA GLY A 187 0.07 -5.22 7.69
C GLY A 187 -0.48 -6.16 8.75
N ALA A 188 -0.56 -7.46 8.45
CA ALA A 188 -1.04 -8.46 9.40
C ALA A 188 -0.10 -8.67 10.59
N ALA A 189 1.22 -8.66 10.38
CA ALA A 189 2.21 -8.76 11.46
C ALA A 189 2.13 -7.57 12.42
N ALA A 190 2.05 -6.35 11.87
CA ALA A 190 1.84 -5.13 12.66
C ALA A 190 0.49 -5.14 13.39
N ALA A 191 -0.56 -5.63 12.74
CA ALA A 191 -1.88 -5.82 13.34
C ALA A 191 -1.84 -6.83 14.48
N LEU A 192 -1.13 -7.95 14.33
CA LEU A 192 -0.96 -8.96 15.37
C LEU A 192 -0.28 -8.37 16.60
N ALA A 193 0.82 -7.63 16.43
CA ALA A 193 1.48 -6.94 17.54
C ALA A 193 0.50 -5.98 18.25
N GLY A 194 -0.25 -5.18 17.49
CA GLY A 194 -1.27 -4.29 18.05
C GLY A 194 -2.37 -5.03 18.81
N VAL A 195 -2.85 -6.16 18.30
CA VAL A 195 -3.89 -6.97 18.96
C VAL A 195 -3.39 -7.59 20.25
N LEU A 196 -2.16 -8.09 20.28
CA LEU A 196 -1.55 -8.68 21.48
C LEU A 196 -1.39 -7.64 22.59
N LEU A 197 -0.97 -6.42 22.25
CA LEU A 197 -0.80 -5.33 23.22
C LEU A 197 -2.12 -4.74 23.73
N LEU A 198 -3.11 -4.58 22.85
CA LEU A 198 -4.38 -3.92 23.18
C LEU A 198 -5.44 -4.87 23.76
N GLY A 199 -5.30 -6.16 23.50
CA GLY A 199 -6.25 -7.17 23.96
C GLY A 199 -7.60 -7.13 23.20
N ALA A 200 -8.63 -7.72 23.77
CA ALA A 200 -9.95 -7.83 23.17
C ALA A 200 -10.76 -6.52 23.24
N ARG A 201 -11.67 -6.32 22.27
CA ARG A 201 -12.63 -5.20 22.31
C ARG A 201 -13.54 -5.30 23.55
N LYS A 202 -13.76 -4.19 24.23
CA LYS A 202 -14.65 -4.13 25.40
C LYS A 202 -16.07 -4.59 25.01
N GLY A 203 -16.61 -5.56 25.74
CA GLY A 203 -17.93 -6.10 25.52
C GLY A 203 -18.06 -7.13 24.39
N LYS A 204 -16.96 -7.54 23.76
CA LYS A 204 -16.98 -8.58 22.72
C LYS A 204 -17.16 -9.99 23.31
N TYR A 205 -16.61 -10.22 24.49
CA TYR A 205 -16.74 -11.48 25.22
C TYR A 205 -17.52 -11.23 26.52
N GLY A 206 -18.55 -12.05 26.77
CA GLY A 206 -19.32 -12.03 28.02
C GLY A 206 -18.55 -12.67 29.19
N LEU A 207 -19.12 -12.62 30.37
CA LEU A 207 -18.54 -13.14 31.63
C LEU A 207 -18.08 -14.62 31.57
N MET A 208 -18.57 -15.41 30.61
CA MET A 208 -18.19 -16.81 30.40
C MET A 208 -17.48 -17.05 29.05
N VAL A 209 -16.75 -16.06 28.53
CA VAL A 209 -16.06 -16.17 27.22
C VAL A 209 -17.04 -16.47 26.06
N LYS A 210 -18.33 -16.18 26.24
CA LYS A 210 -19.31 -16.31 25.15
C LYS A 210 -19.15 -15.14 24.18
N TYR A 211 -19.00 -15.48 22.91
CA TYR A 211 -18.98 -14.49 21.82
C TYR A 211 -20.30 -13.70 21.80
N ALA A 212 -20.21 -12.39 21.97
CA ALA A 212 -21.35 -11.49 21.79
C ALA A 212 -21.18 -10.77 20.43
N PRO A 213 -22.01 -11.08 19.43
CA PRO A 213 -21.92 -10.39 18.13
C PRO A 213 -22.25 -8.91 18.33
N PHE A 214 -21.42 -8.03 17.82
CA PHE A 214 -21.78 -6.62 17.69
C PHE A 214 -22.77 -6.46 16.55
N GLN A 215 -23.84 -5.69 16.77
CA GLN A 215 -24.68 -5.22 15.67
C GLN A 215 -23.89 -4.12 14.92
N GLY A 216 -23.19 -4.53 13.88
CA GLY A 216 -22.52 -3.62 12.95
C GLY A 216 -23.49 -3.07 11.89
N LEU A 217 -23.04 -2.07 11.16
CA LEU A 217 -23.79 -1.56 10.00
C LEU A 217 -23.81 -2.66 8.91
N THR A 218 -24.96 -3.28 8.80
CA THR A 218 -25.47 -4.24 7.82
C THR A 218 -24.51 -4.93 6.83
N TYR A 219 -24.74 -6.22 6.64
CA TYR A 219 -24.23 -7.15 5.63
C TYR A 219 -24.00 -6.57 4.21
N HIS A 220 -24.67 -5.50 3.83
CA HIS A 220 -24.53 -4.84 2.52
C HIS A 220 -23.14 -4.22 2.31
N TRP A 221 -22.59 -3.57 3.32
CA TRP A 221 -21.25 -2.94 3.26
C TRP A 221 -20.13 -3.96 3.20
N GLN A 222 -20.29 -5.10 3.88
CA GLN A 222 -19.33 -6.20 3.83
C GLN A 222 -19.30 -6.88 2.45
N ARG A 223 -20.45 -7.03 1.80
CA ARG A 223 -20.52 -7.59 0.44
C ARG A 223 -19.90 -6.67 -0.61
N LEU A 224 -20.09 -5.37 -0.48
CA LEU A 224 -19.47 -4.40 -1.38
C LEU A 224 -17.94 -4.43 -1.28
N GLU A 225 -17.40 -4.55 -0.07
CA GLU A 225 -15.96 -4.68 0.14
C GLU A 225 -15.37 -5.92 -0.55
N HIS A 226 -15.99 -7.09 -0.38
CA HIS A 226 -15.53 -8.31 -1.04
C HIS A 226 -15.55 -8.22 -2.57
N LEU A 227 -16.49 -7.50 -3.14
CA LEU A 227 -16.53 -7.22 -4.57
C LEU A 227 -15.41 -6.28 -5.00
N PHE A 228 -15.18 -5.21 -4.27
CA PHE A 228 -14.14 -4.22 -4.61
C PHE A 228 -12.73 -4.74 -4.36
N SER A 229 -12.46 -5.38 -3.21
CA SER A 229 -11.14 -5.89 -2.88
C SER A 229 -10.73 -7.08 -3.74
N GLY A 230 -11.65 -7.97 -4.07
CA GLY A 230 -11.42 -9.11 -4.96
C GLY A 230 -11.12 -8.67 -6.39
N TRP A 231 -11.86 -7.67 -6.90
CA TRP A 231 -11.65 -7.17 -8.25
C TRP A 231 -10.35 -6.37 -8.38
N VAL A 232 -10.05 -5.52 -7.41
CA VAL A 232 -8.81 -4.74 -7.37
C VAL A 232 -7.58 -5.63 -7.16
N GLY A 233 -7.68 -6.67 -6.33
CA GLY A 233 -6.60 -7.65 -6.16
C GLY A 233 -6.22 -8.34 -7.47
N SER A 234 -7.21 -8.72 -8.27
CA SER A 234 -6.96 -9.34 -9.58
C SER A 234 -6.34 -8.37 -10.59
N VAL A 235 -6.73 -7.11 -10.58
CA VAL A 235 -6.17 -6.07 -11.47
C VAL A 235 -4.76 -5.69 -11.05
N SER A 236 -4.46 -5.55 -9.76
CA SER A 236 -3.10 -5.25 -9.29
C SER A 236 -2.13 -6.39 -9.60
N MET A 237 -2.63 -7.64 -9.61
CA MET A 237 -1.85 -8.80 -10.02
C MET A 237 -1.54 -8.77 -11.53
N ALA A 238 -2.50 -8.38 -12.36
CA ALA A 238 -2.30 -8.23 -13.81
C ALA A 238 -1.37 -7.07 -14.17
N ALA A 239 -1.31 -6.01 -13.34
CA ALA A 239 -0.45 -4.86 -13.57
C ALA A 239 1.06 -5.12 -13.37
N ARG A 240 1.43 -6.27 -12.81
CA ARG A 240 2.81 -6.66 -12.54
C ARG A 240 3.31 -7.80 -13.45
N CYS A 241 2.45 -8.32 -14.33
CA CYS A 241 2.80 -9.22 -15.41
C CYS A 241 3.22 -8.47 -16.66
#